data_2c5e932735f10ca0d32b2d6492f3be68
#
_entry.id   2c5e932735f10ca0d32b2d6492f3be68
#
_cell.length_a   1.000
_cell.length_b   1.000
_cell.length_c   1.000
_cell.angle_alpha   90.00
_cell.angle_beta   90.00
_cell.angle_gamma   90.00
#
_symmetry.space_group_name_H-M   'P 1'
#
loop_
_entity.id
_entity.type
_entity.pdbx_description
1 polymer ?
#
loop_
_entity_poly.entity_id
_entity_poly.type
_entity_poly.pdbx_seq_one_letter_code
_entity_poly.pdbx_strand_id
1 'polypeptide(L)'
;MKLQNDKIQVELLDCTLRDGGYANNFQFTMRDTQNICSNLDLAGIKMIEVGHGMGIGVESPRLGVPFESDIDYLESARNATSNAKIGAFFIPGVGEKKKLKEVVENKLLDFIRIGVDVNDISQAKSVAEEILSKGVDVHINLMKTYALPVHSILEQLESFIGLDLTSIYVVDSAGCMLPFEVS
;
A
#
# COMPACT_ATOMS: atom_id res chain seq x y z
N MET A 1 28.16 27.42 -12.51
CA MET A 1 27.05 26.76 -11.74
C MET A 1 27.23 25.25 -11.90
N LYS A 2 27.81 24.56 -10.90
CA LYS A 2 27.99 23.11 -10.94
C LYS A 2 26.62 22.50 -10.70
N LEU A 3 26.04 21.81 -11.66
CA LEU A 3 24.92 20.90 -11.47
C LEU A 3 25.41 19.82 -10.49
N GLN A 4 24.99 19.89 -9.25
CA GLN A 4 25.08 18.75 -8.35
C GLN A 4 24.26 17.63 -8.98
N ASN A 5 24.91 16.56 -9.35
CA ASN A 5 24.28 15.30 -9.75
C ASN A 5 23.72 14.65 -8.47
N ASP A 6 22.61 15.17 -7.96
CA ASP A 6 21.84 14.45 -6.96
C ASP A 6 21.28 13.21 -7.69
N LYS A 7 21.89 12.07 -7.41
CA LYS A 7 21.38 10.80 -7.90
C LYS A 7 19.97 10.65 -7.31
N ILE A 8 18.97 10.72 -8.18
CA ILE A 8 17.59 10.38 -7.80
C ILE A 8 17.63 8.94 -7.33
N GLN A 9 17.40 8.74 -6.05
CA GLN A 9 17.28 7.40 -5.47
C GLN A 9 15.85 6.92 -5.72
N VAL A 10 15.72 5.86 -6.52
CA VAL A 10 14.44 5.21 -6.79
C VAL A 10 14.30 4.02 -5.86
N GLU A 11 13.23 3.96 -5.10
CA GLU A 11 12.84 2.79 -4.33
C GLU A 11 11.73 2.03 -5.06
N LEU A 12 11.85 0.71 -5.07
CA LEU A 12 10.84 -0.18 -5.65
C LEU A 12 9.97 -0.78 -4.54
N LEU A 13 8.67 -0.68 -4.74
CA LEU A 13 7.66 -1.42 -3.99
C LEU A 13 7.16 -2.56 -4.87
N ASP A 14 7.33 -3.81 -4.41
CA ASP A 14 6.75 -4.97 -5.07
C ASP A 14 5.33 -5.23 -4.55
N CYS A 15 4.38 -5.40 -5.46
CA CYS A 15 2.98 -5.67 -5.19
C CYS A 15 2.52 -7.03 -5.77
N THR A 16 3.44 -7.92 -6.11
CA THR A 16 3.11 -9.23 -6.71
C THR A 16 2.16 -10.02 -5.83
N LEU A 17 2.39 -10.04 -4.53
CA LEU A 17 1.59 -10.79 -3.55
C LEU A 17 0.31 -10.07 -3.11
N ARG A 18 0.07 -8.84 -3.56
CA ARG A 18 -1.16 -8.10 -3.31
C ARG A 18 -1.94 -7.92 -4.61
N ASP A 19 -1.49 -7.04 -5.49
CA ASP A 19 -2.15 -6.72 -6.74
C ASP A 19 -2.06 -7.87 -7.77
N GLY A 20 -0.94 -8.56 -7.81
CA GLY A 20 -0.77 -9.76 -8.63
C GLY A 20 -1.73 -10.90 -8.27
N GLY A 21 -2.34 -10.88 -7.11
CA GLY A 21 -3.36 -11.83 -6.66
C GLY A 21 -4.59 -11.90 -7.56
N TYR A 22 -4.91 -10.83 -8.30
CA TYR A 22 -5.99 -10.87 -9.30
C TYR A 22 -5.72 -11.90 -10.40
N ALA A 23 -4.48 -12.21 -10.73
CA ALA A 23 -4.12 -13.16 -11.78
C ALA A 23 -4.38 -14.61 -11.38
N ASN A 24 -4.41 -14.94 -10.07
CA ASN A 24 -4.64 -16.29 -9.56
C ASN A 24 -5.87 -16.39 -8.63
N ASN A 25 -6.78 -15.42 -8.69
CA ASN A 25 -7.97 -15.34 -7.84
C ASN A 25 -7.64 -15.34 -6.34
N PHE A 26 -6.55 -14.68 -5.94
CA PHE A 26 -6.05 -14.57 -4.56
C PHE A 26 -5.69 -15.91 -3.91
N GLN A 27 -5.22 -16.87 -4.71
CA GLN A 27 -4.89 -18.22 -4.26
C GLN A 27 -3.38 -18.40 -4.02
N PHE A 28 -2.69 -17.39 -3.52
CA PHE A 28 -1.34 -17.58 -2.98
C PHE A 28 -1.43 -18.32 -1.64
N THR A 29 -0.56 -19.32 -1.47
CA THR A 29 -0.41 -20.03 -0.19
C THR A 29 0.66 -19.35 0.67
N MET A 30 0.72 -19.68 1.97
CA MET A 30 1.83 -19.27 2.85
C MET A 30 3.19 -19.63 2.23
N ARG A 31 3.30 -20.79 1.59
CA ARG A 31 4.53 -21.23 0.94
C ARG A 31 4.90 -20.36 -0.26
N ASP A 32 3.93 -19.97 -1.07
CA ASP A 32 4.17 -19.06 -2.19
C ASP A 32 4.62 -17.70 -1.67
N THR A 33 3.97 -17.19 -0.62
CA THR A 33 4.32 -15.94 0.04
C THR A 33 5.77 -15.97 0.55
N GLN A 34 6.15 -17.03 1.28
CA GLN A 34 7.52 -17.20 1.77
C GLN A 34 8.55 -17.25 0.64
N ASN A 35 8.29 -18.03 -0.41
CA ASN A 35 9.22 -18.18 -1.53
C ASN A 35 9.39 -16.86 -2.29
N ILE A 36 8.30 -16.17 -2.59
CA ILE A 36 8.33 -14.90 -3.35
C ILE A 36 9.02 -13.82 -2.50
N CYS A 37 8.62 -13.64 -1.24
CA CYS A 37 9.23 -12.65 -0.34
C CYS A 37 10.73 -12.89 -0.14
N SER A 38 11.16 -14.14 0.09
CA SER A 38 12.57 -14.47 0.23
C SER A 38 13.38 -14.13 -1.02
N ASN A 39 12.87 -14.45 -2.21
CA ASN A 39 13.55 -14.12 -3.45
C ASN A 39 13.60 -12.60 -3.72
N LEU A 40 12.54 -11.87 -3.40
CA LEU A 40 12.52 -10.41 -3.52
C LEU A 40 13.52 -9.75 -2.56
N ASP A 41 13.58 -10.21 -1.30
CA ASP A 41 14.53 -9.72 -0.30
C ASP A 41 15.98 -9.99 -0.73
N LEU A 42 16.28 -11.20 -1.24
CA LEU A 42 17.58 -11.55 -1.80
C LEU A 42 17.93 -10.73 -3.04
N ALA A 43 16.96 -10.36 -3.86
CA ALA A 43 17.16 -9.48 -5.01
C ALA A 43 17.35 -8.00 -4.61
N GLY A 44 17.19 -7.67 -3.32
CA GLY A 44 17.41 -6.32 -2.80
C GLY A 44 16.19 -5.40 -2.87
N ILE A 45 14.99 -5.93 -3.14
CA ILE A 45 13.74 -5.16 -3.05
C ILE A 45 13.53 -4.73 -1.60
N LYS A 46 13.25 -3.45 -1.39
CA LYS A 46 13.19 -2.84 -0.05
C LYS A 46 11.79 -2.81 0.55
N MET A 47 10.76 -2.85 -0.27
CA MET A 47 9.37 -2.81 0.16
C MET A 47 8.56 -3.88 -0.55
N ILE A 48 7.85 -4.71 0.22
CA ILE A 48 7.02 -5.79 -0.31
C ILE A 48 5.63 -5.66 0.31
N GLU A 49 4.61 -5.55 -0.53
CA GLU A 49 3.22 -5.45 -0.12
C GLU A 49 2.51 -6.79 -0.34
N VAL A 50 1.90 -7.32 0.72
CA VAL A 50 1.24 -8.63 0.71
C VAL A 50 -0.22 -8.53 1.14
N GLY A 51 -1.02 -9.54 0.78
CA GLY A 51 -2.41 -9.68 1.18
C GLY A 51 -3.39 -9.68 0.00
N HIS A 52 -4.66 -9.45 0.26
CA HIS A 52 -5.69 -9.37 -0.76
C HIS A 52 -5.53 -8.13 -1.65
N GLY A 53 -5.89 -8.22 -2.94
CA GLY A 53 -5.76 -7.13 -3.91
C GLY A 53 -6.41 -5.80 -3.49
N MET A 54 -7.54 -5.87 -2.79
CA MET A 54 -8.23 -4.70 -2.23
C MET A 54 -7.75 -4.34 -0.81
N GLY A 55 -6.83 -5.10 -0.24
CA GLY A 55 -6.21 -4.83 1.06
C GLY A 55 -6.78 -5.64 2.23
N ILE A 56 -6.32 -5.27 3.43
CA ILE A 56 -6.66 -5.93 4.69
C ILE A 56 -8.17 -5.93 4.95
N GLY A 57 -8.67 -7.06 5.46
CA GLY A 57 -10.05 -7.22 5.91
C GLY A 57 -11.06 -7.32 4.79
N VAL A 58 -10.61 -7.66 3.57
CA VAL A 58 -11.50 -7.85 2.42
C VAL A 58 -11.75 -9.34 2.21
N GLU A 59 -12.93 -9.80 2.60
CA GLU A 59 -13.42 -11.15 2.42
C GLU A 59 -14.81 -11.09 1.76
N SER A 60 -14.88 -11.11 0.45
CA SER A 60 -16.14 -10.99 -0.27
C SER A 60 -16.16 -11.86 -1.51
N PRO A 61 -17.19 -12.69 -1.72
CA PRO A 61 -17.34 -13.46 -2.94
C PRO A 61 -17.34 -12.62 -4.22
N ARG A 62 -17.68 -11.33 -4.13
CA ARG A 62 -17.66 -10.41 -5.28
C ARG A 62 -16.28 -9.85 -5.58
N LEU A 63 -15.43 -9.74 -4.56
CA LEU A 63 -14.08 -9.15 -4.66
C LEU A 63 -12.99 -10.22 -4.66
N GLY A 64 -13.37 -11.48 -4.49
CA GLY A 64 -12.49 -12.61 -4.28
C GLY A 64 -12.31 -12.94 -2.80
N VAL A 65 -12.02 -14.21 -2.53
CA VAL A 65 -11.72 -14.70 -1.18
C VAL A 65 -10.27 -15.15 -1.18
N PRO A 66 -9.41 -14.58 -0.32
CA PRO A 66 -8.02 -14.99 -0.23
C PRO A 66 -7.91 -16.42 0.30
N PHE A 67 -6.85 -17.13 -0.09
CA PHE A 67 -6.61 -18.50 0.38
C PHE A 67 -6.22 -18.54 1.86
N GLU A 68 -5.42 -17.58 2.29
CA GLU A 68 -4.94 -17.45 3.66
C GLU A 68 -5.53 -16.19 4.32
N SER A 69 -5.45 -16.11 5.64
CA SER A 69 -5.82 -14.89 6.36
C SER A 69 -4.78 -13.77 6.18
N ASP A 70 -5.17 -12.52 6.46
CA ASP A 70 -4.23 -11.37 6.45
C ASP A 70 -3.03 -11.61 7.37
N ILE A 71 -3.26 -12.21 8.54
CA ILE A 71 -2.21 -12.52 9.52
C ILE A 71 -1.25 -13.56 8.95
N ASP A 72 -1.76 -14.67 8.37
CA ASP A 72 -0.93 -15.73 7.82
C ASP A 72 -0.04 -15.22 6.68
N TYR A 73 -0.56 -14.36 5.79
CA TYR A 73 0.24 -13.72 4.75
C TYR A 73 1.36 -12.85 5.33
N LEU A 74 1.03 -11.98 6.29
CA LEU A 74 2.00 -11.06 6.86
C LEU A 74 3.07 -11.78 7.69
N GLU A 75 2.69 -12.75 8.53
CA GLU A 75 3.65 -13.58 9.28
C GLU A 75 4.55 -14.37 8.34
N SER A 76 3.99 -14.97 7.28
CA SER A 76 4.76 -15.70 6.28
C SER A 76 5.79 -14.81 5.58
N ALA A 77 5.41 -13.58 5.21
CA ALA A 77 6.29 -12.61 4.60
C ALA A 77 7.41 -12.16 5.54
N ARG A 78 7.06 -11.79 6.79
CA ARG A 78 8.05 -11.37 7.80
C ARG A 78 9.06 -12.46 8.13
N ASN A 79 8.61 -13.70 8.26
CA ASN A 79 9.48 -14.83 8.56
C ASN A 79 10.43 -15.18 7.39
N ALA A 80 10.10 -14.76 6.17
CA ALA A 80 10.87 -15.03 4.97
C ALA A 80 11.84 -13.90 4.57
N THR A 81 11.78 -12.75 5.23
CA THR A 81 12.58 -11.56 4.89
C THR A 81 13.45 -11.11 6.06
N SER A 82 14.58 -10.50 5.74
CA SER A 82 15.54 -9.97 6.74
C SER A 82 15.81 -8.47 6.55
N ASN A 83 15.66 -7.95 5.33
CA ASN A 83 16.03 -6.59 4.97
C ASN A 83 14.87 -5.78 4.40
N ALA A 84 13.89 -6.44 3.76
CA ALA A 84 12.74 -5.79 3.19
C ALA A 84 11.72 -5.39 4.27
N LYS A 85 11.13 -4.21 4.13
CA LYS A 85 9.95 -3.79 4.87
C LYS A 85 8.72 -4.52 4.33
N ILE A 86 7.91 -5.06 5.21
CA ILE A 86 6.65 -5.72 4.87
C ILE A 86 5.48 -4.80 5.16
N GLY A 87 4.62 -4.66 4.19
CA GLY A 87 3.43 -3.83 4.31
C GLY A 87 2.20 -4.42 3.66
N ALA A 88 1.11 -3.70 3.79
CA ALA A 88 -0.17 -4.08 3.22
C ALA A 88 -0.93 -2.85 2.68
N PHE A 89 -2.00 -3.14 1.97
CA PHE A 89 -2.93 -2.14 1.46
C PHE A 89 -4.20 -2.10 2.32
N PHE A 90 -4.83 -0.95 2.44
CA PHE A 90 -6.12 -0.80 3.11
C PHE A 90 -6.96 0.27 2.43
N ILE A 91 -8.23 -0.03 2.16
CA ILE A 91 -9.19 0.94 1.60
C ILE A 91 -10.27 1.22 2.65
N PRO A 92 -10.34 2.45 3.18
CA PRO A 92 -11.41 2.85 4.09
C PRO A 92 -12.79 2.61 3.45
N GLY A 93 -13.71 2.01 4.23
CA GLY A 93 -15.06 1.68 3.74
C GLY A 93 -15.17 0.38 2.94
N VAL A 94 -14.04 -0.25 2.56
CA VAL A 94 -14.00 -1.56 1.89
C VAL A 94 -13.43 -2.62 2.82
N GLY A 95 -12.26 -2.37 3.38
CA GLY A 95 -11.62 -3.25 4.36
C GLY A 95 -12.22 -3.12 5.76
N GLU A 96 -12.18 -4.20 6.52
CA GLU A 96 -12.68 -4.23 7.89
C GLU A 96 -11.67 -3.59 8.85
N LYS A 97 -12.02 -2.46 9.48
CA LYS A 97 -11.16 -1.73 10.43
C LYS A 97 -10.69 -2.61 11.61
N LYS A 98 -11.50 -3.57 12.04
CA LYS A 98 -11.14 -4.48 13.13
C LYS A 98 -9.94 -5.35 12.75
N LYS A 99 -9.90 -5.84 11.52
CA LYS A 99 -8.79 -6.63 10.98
C LYS A 99 -7.52 -5.79 10.86
N LEU A 100 -7.65 -4.54 10.37
CA LEU A 100 -6.53 -3.61 10.33
C LEU A 100 -5.93 -3.39 11.71
N LYS A 101 -6.78 -3.13 12.71
CA LYS A 101 -6.34 -2.94 14.09
C LYS A 101 -5.61 -4.18 14.64
N GLU A 102 -6.14 -5.37 14.40
CA GLU A 102 -5.53 -6.64 14.81
C GLU A 102 -4.12 -6.80 14.23
N VAL A 103 -3.94 -6.54 12.93
CA VAL A 103 -2.65 -6.63 12.25
C VAL A 103 -1.64 -5.62 12.82
N VAL A 104 -2.08 -4.39 13.09
CA VAL A 104 -1.23 -3.34 13.67
C VAL A 104 -0.83 -3.66 15.11
N GLU A 105 -1.77 -4.13 15.94
CA GLU A 105 -1.50 -4.51 17.34
C GLU A 105 -0.53 -5.69 17.43
N ASN A 106 -0.58 -6.61 16.47
CA ASN A 106 0.37 -7.72 16.38
C ASN A 106 1.74 -7.32 15.77
N LYS A 107 1.94 -6.04 15.42
CA LYS A 107 3.19 -5.51 14.84
C LYS A 107 3.64 -6.24 13.58
N LEU A 108 2.69 -6.58 12.73
CA LEU A 108 2.95 -7.32 11.49
C LEU A 108 3.31 -6.41 10.31
N LEU A 109 3.12 -5.09 10.45
CA LEU A 109 3.37 -4.11 9.40
C LEU A 109 4.56 -3.20 9.74
N ASP A 110 5.43 -2.98 8.77
CA ASP A 110 6.41 -1.91 8.78
C ASP A 110 5.80 -0.65 8.10
N PHE A 111 4.95 -0.85 7.09
CA PHE A 111 4.24 0.24 6.42
C PHE A 111 2.83 -0.19 6.02
N ILE A 112 1.99 0.81 5.77
CA ILE A 112 0.68 0.62 5.15
C ILE A 112 0.46 1.66 4.05
N ARG A 113 -0.15 1.24 2.93
CA ARG A 113 -0.68 2.15 1.93
C ARG A 113 -2.19 2.24 2.06
N ILE A 114 -2.69 3.44 2.32
CA ILE A 114 -4.12 3.71 2.44
C ILE A 114 -4.63 4.19 1.08
N GLY A 115 -5.43 3.35 0.41
CA GLY A 115 -6.04 3.65 -0.86
C GLY A 115 -7.31 4.47 -0.69
N VAL A 116 -7.40 5.60 -1.38
CA VAL A 116 -8.61 6.43 -1.41
C VAL A 116 -8.90 6.90 -2.83
N ASP A 117 -10.16 7.00 -3.16
CA ASP A 117 -10.58 7.69 -4.39
C ASP A 117 -10.23 9.17 -4.28
N VAL A 118 -9.72 9.75 -5.37
CA VAL A 118 -9.33 11.16 -5.40
C VAL A 118 -10.49 12.11 -5.09
N ASN A 119 -11.75 11.66 -5.26
CA ASN A 119 -12.95 12.43 -4.92
C ASN A 119 -13.27 12.39 -3.40
N ASP A 120 -12.57 11.59 -2.60
CA ASP A 120 -12.91 11.36 -1.18
C ASP A 120 -11.66 11.15 -0.30
N ILE A 121 -10.67 11.99 -0.51
CA ILE A 121 -9.36 11.91 0.16
C ILE A 121 -9.49 11.97 1.68
N SER A 122 -10.48 12.70 2.20
CA SER A 122 -10.69 12.88 3.64
C SER A 122 -10.91 11.57 4.41
N GLN A 123 -11.42 10.53 3.78
CA GLN A 123 -11.62 9.21 4.41
C GLN A 123 -10.32 8.58 4.92
N ALA A 124 -9.18 8.90 4.30
CA ALA A 124 -7.88 8.37 4.72
C ALA A 124 -7.37 8.99 6.01
N LYS A 125 -7.75 10.25 6.33
CA LYS A 125 -7.14 11.03 7.40
C LYS A 125 -7.21 10.33 8.76
N SER A 126 -8.40 9.96 9.21
CA SER A 126 -8.59 9.35 10.52
C SER A 126 -7.86 7.99 10.66
N VAL A 127 -7.78 7.23 9.55
CA VAL A 127 -7.04 5.97 9.52
C VAL A 127 -5.54 6.25 9.59
N ALA A 128 -5.05 7.24 8.82
CA ALA A 128 -3.65 7.63 8.83
C ALA A 128 -3.20 8.08 10.22
N GLU A 129 -3.97 8.95 10.89
CA GLU A 129 -3.67 9.42 12.26
C GLU A 129 -3.60 8.26 13.26
N GLU A 130 -4.55 7.33 13.19
CA GLU A 130 -4.58 6.13 14.05
C GLU A 130 -3.32 5.28 13.84
N ILE A 131 -2.97 4.98 12.60
CA ILE A 131 -1.84 4.11 12.27
C ILE A 131 -0.50 4.76 12.59
N LEU A 132 -0.31 6.05 12.26
CA LEU A 132 0.88 6.83 12.61
C LEU A 132 1.13 6.81 14.13
N SER A 133 0.06 6.89 14.94
CA SER A 133 0.17 6.82 16.40
C SER A 133 0.74 5.49 16.92
N LYS A 134 0.76 4.46 16.09
CA LYS A 134 1.31 3.13 16.40
C LYS A 134 2.74 2.93 15.88
N GLY A 135 3.31 3.93 15.21
CA GLY A 135 4.68 3.90 14.68
C GLY A 135 4.83 3.08 13.40
N VAL A 136 3.77 2.89 12.64
CA VAL A 136 3.79 2.27 11.31
C VAL A 136 3.90 3.36 10.25
N ASP A 137 4.78 3.19 9.27
CA ASP A 137 4.94 4.11 8.14
C ASP A 137 3.63 4.15 7.33
N VAL A 138 3.14 5.37 7.03
CA VAL A 138 1.89 5.55 6.29
C VAL A 138 2.13 6.23 4.96
N HIS A 139 1.59 5.61 3.92
CA HIS A 139 1.56 6.13 2.57
C HIS A 139 0.10 6.32 2.13
N ILE A 140 -0.20 7.43 1.47
CA ILE A 140 -1.52 7.67 0.87
C ILE A 140 -1.44 7.31 -0.61
N ASN A 141 -2.38 6.50 -1.08
CA ASN A 141 -2.47 6.05 -2.47
C ASN A 141 -3.71 6.66 -3.10
N LEU A 142 -3.51 7.78 -3.85
CA LEU A 142 -4.60 8.50 -4.51
C LEU A 142 -5.01 7.77 -5.78
N MET A 143 -6.10 7.01 -5.70
CA MET A 143 -6.64 6.30 -6.86
C MET A 143 -7.40 7.26 -7.78
N LYS A 144 -7.33 6.98 -9.09
CA LYS A 144 -8.01 7.74 -10.15
C LYS A 144 -7.62 9.22 -10.18
N THR A 145 -6.36 9.54 -10.00
CA THR A 145 -5.86 10.92 -9.92
C THR A 145 -6.24 11.76 -11.15
N TYR A 146 -6.40 11.12 -12.30
CA TYR A 146 -6.88 11.75 -13.54
C TYR A 146 -8.32 12.31 -13.46
N ALA A 147 -9.11 11.93 -12.45
CA ALA A 147 -10.53 12.30 -12.35
C ALA A 147 -10.78 13.72 -11.83
N LEU A 148 -9.76 14.38 -11.26
CA LEU A 148 -9.85 15.74 -10.74
C LEU A 148 -8.73 16.63 -11.27
N PRO A 149 -8.98 17.94 -11.41
CA PRO A 149 -7.92 18.92 -11.65
C PRO A 149 -6.92 18.96 -10.50
N VAL A 150 -5.65 19.22 -10.81
CA VAL A 150 -4.55 19.23 -9.81
C VAL A 150 -4.84 20.16 -8.63
N HIS A 151 -5.39 21.37 -8.88
CA HIS A 151 -5.71 22.32 -7.80
C HIS A 151 -6.72 21.75 -6.79
N SER A 152 -7.73 21.02 -7.25
CA SER A 152 -8.73 20.40 -6.37
C SER A 152 -8.13 19.27 -5.53
N ILE A 153 -7.17 18.52 -6.09
CA ILE A 153 -6.41 17.49 -5.35
C ILE A 153 -5.57 18.16 -4.26
N LEU A 154 -4.86 19.23 -4.61
CA LEU A 154 -4.00 19.95 -3.66
C LEU A 154 -4.81 20.53 -2.49
N GLU A 155 -5.98 21.15 -2.75
CA GLU A 155 -6.88 21.66 -1.71
C GLU A 155 -7.32 20.55 -0.73
N GLN A 156 -7.64 19.37 -1.23
CA GLN A 156 -8.01 18.23 -0.36
C GLN A 156 -6.80 17.70 0.45
N LEU A 157 -5.61 17.70 -0.15
CA LEU A 157 -4.37 17.29 0.52
C LEU A 157 -3.95 18.22 1.65
N GLU A 158 -4.44 19.46 1.71
CA GLU A 158 -4.22 20.36 2.85
C GLU A 158 -4.68 19.74 4.18
N SER A 159 -5.68 18.86 4.13
CA SER A 159 -6.17 18.14 5.31
C SER A 159 -5.11 17.25 5.98
N PHE A 160 -4.06 16.87 5.25
CA PHE A 160 -2.96 16.04 5.75
C PHE A 160 -1.76 16.86 6.26
N ILE A 161 -1.80 18.18 6.14
CA ILE A 161 -0.71 19.05 6.66
C ILE A 161 -0.53 18.79 8.15
N GLY A 162 0.70 18.52 8.56
CA GLY A 162 1.08 18.22 9.95
C GLY A 162 1.04 16.73 10.30
N LEU A 163 0.59 15.85 9.39
CA LEU A 163 0.79 14.40 9.55
C LEU A 163 2.16 13.99 9.02
N ASP A 164 2.83 13.11 9.74
CA ASP A 164 4.14 12.55 9.35
C ASP A 164 3.97 11.40 8.33
N LEU A 165 3.38 11.73 7.19
CA LEU A 165 3.20 10.77 6.10
C LEU A 165 4.54 10.48 5.43
N THR A 166 4.81 9.20 5.14
CA THR A 166 6.02 8.78 4.44
C THR A 166 5.98 9.21 2.97
N SER A 167 4.85 9.06 2.30
CA SER A 167 4.66 9.53 0.92
C SER A 167 3.20 9.59 0.49
N ILE A 168 2.97 10.25 -0.65
CA ILE A 168 1.69 10.25 -1.36
C ILE A 168 1.94 9.74 -2.77
N TYR A 169 1.24 8.68 -3.16
CA TYR A 169 1.29 8.10 -4.51
C TYR A 169 0.21 8.71 -5.38
N VAL A 170 0.61 9.21 -6.54
CA VAL A 170 -0.29 9.63 -7.62
C VAL A 170 -0.51 8.42 -8.53
N VAL A 171 -1.77 7.96 -8.65
CA VAL A 171 -2.07 6.71 -9.34
C VAL A 171 -2.93 6.95 -10.57
N ASP A 172 -2.39 6.59 -11.73
CA ASP A 172 -3.15 6.48 -12.98
C ASP A 172 -3.82 5.11 -13.08
N SER A 173 -4.97 4.97 -12.40
CA SER A 173 -5.70 3.69 -12.31
C SER A 173 -6.24 3.19 -13.66
N ALA A 174 -6.31 4.04 -14.68
CA ALA A 174 -6.83 3.70 -16.01
C ALA A 174 -5.75 3.65 -17.09
N GLY A 175 -4.51 4.08 -16.78
CA GLY A 175 -3.42 4.19 -17.76
C GLY A 175 -3.69 5.24 -18.83
N CYS A 176 -4.33 6.36 -18.46
CA CYS A 176 -4.76 7.40 -19.40
C CYS A 176 -4.03 8.75 -19.23
N MET A 177 -3.22 8.90 -18.19
CA MET A 177 -2.45 10.13 -17.96
C MET A 177 -1.25 10.22 -18.91
N LEU A 178 -1.03 11.39 -19.43
CA LEU A 178 0.13 11.68 -20.28
C LEU A 178 1.30 12.21 -19.44
N PRO A 179 2.56 12.03 -19.88
CA PRO A 179 3.73 12.42 -19.08
C PRO A 179 3.73 13.87 -18.61
N PHE A 180 3.16 14.79 -19.40
CA PHE A 180 3.08 16.22 -19.03
C PHE A 180 1.99 16.53 -18.00
N GLU A 181 1.07 15.58 -17.73
CA GLU A 181 0.04 15.71 -16.69
C GLU A 181 0.55 15.25 -15.32
N VAL A 182 1.70 14.56 -15.31
CA VAL A 182 2.33 14.03 -14.09
C VAL A 182 3.50 14.89 -13.63
N SER A 183 3.99 15.82 -14.49
CA SER A 183 5.20 16.65 -14.27
C SER A 183 4.96 17.99 -13.58
#